data_9ae9fcff7b6e4e1fe9ab1364d245666b
#
_entry.id   9ae9fcff7b6e4e1fe9ab1364d245666b
#
_cell.length_a   1.000
_cell.length_b   1.000
_cell.length_c   1.000
_cell.angle_alpha   90.00
_cell.angle_beta   90.00
_cell.angle_gamma   90.00
#
_symmetry.space_group_name_H-M   'P 1'
#
loop_
_entity.id
_entity.type
_entity.pdbx_description
1 polymer ?
#
loop_
_entity_poly.entity_id
_entity_poly.type
_entity_poly.pdbx_seq_one_letter_code
_entity_poly.pdbx_strand_id
1 'polypeptide(L)'
;MSRKDRLLNILDFLNDHSFVTVDTLSRHFFISPPTVYRDLRELEEQMLIIRGNGGAMRISADRTSMPLDIRRTIHAKAKAAIAHRAMELVRPHTFLFLDASSTTGYLIDCFSPSLDLT
;
A
#
# COMPACT_ATOMS: atom_id res chain seq x y z
N MET A 1 -15.73 -24.76 -8.48
CA MET A 1 -14.72 -24.26 -7.50
C MET A 1 -15.45 -23.55 -6.39
N SER A 2 -15.25 -23.96 -5.15
CA SER A 2 -15.82 -23.28 -3.99
C SER A 2 -15.12 -21.95 -3.74
N ARG A 3 -15.75 -21.08 -2.92
CA ARG A 3 -15.14 -19.83 -2.52
C ARG A 3 -13.79 -20.06 -1.82
N LYS A 4 -13.75 -21.04 -0.93
CA LYS A 4 -12.52 -21.40 -0.19
C LYS A 4 -11.40 -21.81 -1.15
N ASP A 5 -11.72 -22.64 -2.13
CA ASP A 5 -10.74 -23.07 -3.14
C ASP A 5 -10.25 -21.89 -3.97
N ARG A 6 -11.15 -20.98 -4.30
CA ARG A 6 -10.79 -19.77 -5.05
C ARG A 6 -9.84 -18.89 -4.25
N LEU A 7 -10.09 -18.68 -2.96
CA LEU A 7 -9.20 -17.90 -2.10
C LEU A 7 -7.80 -18.49 -2.04
N LEU A 8 -7.70 -19.83 -1.90
CA LEU A 8 -6.41 -20.51 -1.92
C LEU A 8 -5.70 -20.36 -3.25
N ASN A 9 -6.43 -20.46 -4.35
CA ASN A 9 -5.86 -20.31 -5.69
C ASN A 9 -5.37 -18.88 -5.94
N ILE A 10 -6.09 -17.87 -5.43
CA ILE A 10 -5.65 -16.48 -5.49
C ILE A 10 -4.35 -16.30 -4.72
N LEU A 11 -4.24 -16.86 -3.51
CA LEU A 11 -3.01 -16.79 -2.72
C LEU A 11 -1.83 -17.43 -3.44
N ASP A 12 -2.04 -18.62 -4.04
CA ASP A 12 -0.98 -19.30 -4.80
C ASP A 12 -0.54 -18.47 -6.00
N PHE A 13 -1.50 -17.85 -6.69
CA PHE A 13 -1.19 -16.96 -7.82
C PHE A 13 -0.36 -15.75 -7.37
N LEU A 14 -0.72 -15.16 -6.23
CA LEU A 14 0.01 -14.02 -5.68
C LEU A 14 1.41 -14.39 -5.17
N ASN A 15 1.62 -15.65 -4.77
CA ASN A 15 2.95 -16.12 -4.41
C ASN A 15 3.94 -16.07 -5.57
N ASP A 16 3.47 -16.37 -6.78
CA ASP A 16 4.30 -16.45 -7.98
C ASP A 16 4.48 -15.09 -8.65
N HIS A 17 3.79 -14.07 -8.17
CA HIS A 17 3.83 -12.71 -8.72
C HIS A 17 4.06 -11.69 -7.60
N SER A 18 4.77 -10.60 -7.90
CA SER A 18 5.05 -9.59 -6.87
C SER A 18 3.83 -8.75 -6.54
N PHE A 19 3.20 -8.15 -7.54
CA PHE A 19 1.98 -7.36 -7.38
C PHE A 19 1.06 -7.67 -8.55
N VAL A 20 -0.22 -7.88 -8.25
CA VAL A 20 -1.21 -8.26 -9.26
C VAL A 20 -2.40 -7.33 -9.16
N THR A 21 -2.85 -6.82 -10.31
CA THR A 21 -4.02 -5.95 -10.37
C THR A 21 -5.32 -6.74 -10.26
N VAL A 22 -6.38 -6.06 -9.80
CA VAL A 22 -7.74 -6.64 -9.78
C VAL A 22 -8.16 -7.09 -11.17
N ASP A 23 -7.83 -6.32 -12.20
CA ASP A 23 -8.14 -6.65 -13.58
C ASP A 23 -7.50 -7.99 -14.01
N THR A 24 -6.22 -8.17 -13.69
CA THR A 24 -5.51 -9.42 -13.98
C THR A 24 -6.15 -10.61 -13.25
N LEU A 25 -6.50 -10.45 -11.98
CA LEU A 25 -7.15 -11.52 -11.21
C LEU A 25 -8.54 -11.85 -11.77
N SER A 26 -9.30 -10.82 -12.14
CA SER A 26 -10.62 -10.99 -12.74
C SER A 26 -10.55 -11.82 -14.03
N ARG A 27 -9.60 -11.51 -14.89
CA ARG A 27 -9.41 -12.23 -16.16
C ARG A 27 -8.89 -13.65 -15.94
N HIS A 28 -7.92 -13.80 -15.05
CA HIS A 28 -7.29 -15.12 -14.81
C HIS A 28 -8.26 -16.12 -14.21
N PHE A 29 -9.08 -15.70 -13.26
CA PHE A 29 -10.01 -16.57 -12.54
C PHE A 29 -11.42 -16.56 -13.11
N PHE A 30 -11.69 -15.79 -14.17
CA PHE A 30 -13.01 -15.68 -14.80
C PHE A 30 -14.11 -15.26 -13.80
N ILE A 31 -13.81 -14.30 -12.96
CA ILE A 31 -14.73 -13.72 -11.97
C ILE A 31 -14.83 -12.22 -12.13
N SER A 32 -15.94 -11.64 -11.68
CA SER A 32 -16.15 -10.20 -11.80
C SER A 32 -15.23 -9.41 -10.85
N PRO A 33 -14.87 -8.16 -11.19
CA PRO A 33 -14.10 -7.31 -10.29
C PRO A 33 -14.72 -7.18 -8.88
N PRO A 34 -16.03 -6.98 -8.69
CA PRO A 34 -16.61 -6.98 -7.34
C PRO A 34 -16.34 -8.25 -6.54
N THR A 35 -16.34 -9.41 -7.20
CA THR A 35 -16.00 -10.69 -6.55
C THR A 35 -14.53 -10.70 -6.13
N VAL A 36 -13.63 -10.21 -7.00
CA VAL A 36 -12.21 -10.08 -6.65
C VAL A 36 -12.03 -9.18 -5.42
N TYR A 37 -12.69 -8.03 -5.39
CA TYR A 37 -12.59 -7.11 -4.25
C TYR A 37 -13.06 -7.75 -2.94
N ARG A 38 -14.14 -8.52 -2.99
CA ARG A 38 -14.62 -9.25 -1.81
C ARG A 38 -13.63 -10.31 -1.33
N ASP A 39 -13.07 -11.06 -2.27
CA ASP A 39 -12.09 -12.10 -1.95
C ASP A 39 -10.80 -11.49 -1.38
N LEU A 40 -10.32 -10.40 -1.98
CA LEU A 40 -9.12 -9.72 -1.49
C LEU A 40 -9.36 -9.10 -0.11
N ARG A 41 -10.54 -8.57 0.17
CA ARG A 41 -10.89 -8.05 1.49
C ARG A 41 -10.79 -9.14 2.55
N GLU A 42 -11.32 -10.32 2.27
CA GLU A 42 -11.23 -11.45 3.20
C GLU A 42 -9.78 -11.88 3.45
N LEU A 43 -8.98 -11.96 2.41
CA LEU A 43 -7.56 -12.30 2.54
C LEU A 43 -6.77 -11.23 3.30
N GLU A 44 -7.12 -9.97 3.12
CA GLU A 44 -6.51 -8.86 3.86
C GLU A 44 -6.87 -8.91 5.34
N GLU A 45 -8.13 -9.21 5.66
CA GLU A 45 -8.59 -9.36 7.05
C GLU A 45 -7.87 -10.51 7.75
N GLN A 46 -7.52 -11.56 7.01
CA GLN A 46 -6.71 -12.67 7.53
C GLN A 46 -5.21 -12.35 7.57
N MET A 47 -4.81 -11.14 7.21
CA MET A 47 -3.43 -10.68 7.18
C MET A 47 -2.51 -11.48 6.26
N LEU A 48 -3.07 -12.00 5.18
CA LEU A 48 -2.33 -12.81 4.21
C LEU A 48 -1.82 -12.00 3.02
N ILE A 49 -2.47 -10.88 2.73
CA ILE A 49 -2.13 -10.00 1.62
C ILE A 49 -2.11 -8.54 2.05
N ILE A 50 -1.48 -7.71 1.23
CA ILE A 50 -1.55 -6.25 1.32
C ILE A 50 -2.20 -5.74 0.04
N ARG A 51 -3.19 -4.85 0.19
CA ARG A 51 -3.88 -4.22 -0.94
C ARG A 51 -3.41 -2.78 -1.13
N GLY A 52 -3.39 -2.36 -2.38
CA GLY A 52 -3.09 -0.96 -2.72
C GLY A 52 -3.15 -0.75 -4.23
N ASN A 53 -3.49 0.45 -4.64
CA ASN A 53 -3.45 0.90 -6.03
C ASN A 53 -4.13 -0.07 -7.03
N GLY A 54 -5.34 -0.53 -6.71
CA GLY A 54 -6.14 -1.40 -7.58
C GLY A 54 -5.64 -2.83 -7.70
N GLY A 55 -4.91 -3.33 -6.73
CA GLY A 55 -4.40 -4.68 -6.75
C GLY A 55 -3.95 -5.16 -5.38
N ALA A 56 -3.18 -6.25 -5.37
CA ALA A 56 -2.71 -6.87 -4.14
C ALA A 56 -1.39 -7.60 -4.34
N MET A 57 -0.71 -7.84 -3.23
CA MET A 57 0.43 -8.74 -3.17
C MET A 57 0.39 -9.56 -1.89
N ARG A 58 0.99 -10.73 -1.93
CA ARG A 58 1.08 -11.56 -0.74
C ARG A 58 2.06 -10.97 0.27
N ILE A 59 1.70 -11.04 1.55
CA ILE A 59 2.63 -10.65 2.62
C ILE A 59 3.78 -11.65 2.64
N SER A 60 4.99 -11.13 2.39
CA SER A 60 6.22 -11.91 2.48
C SER A 60 7.13 -11.28 3.50
N ALA A 61 8.15 -12.02 3.93
CA ALA A 61 9.19 -11.49 4.82
C ALA A 61 9.98 -10.34 4.16
N ASP A 62 10.06 -10.35 2.83
CA ASP A 62 10.77 -9.32 2.07
C ASP A 62 9.79 -8.29 1.51
N ARG A 63 9.52 -7.25 2.32
CA ARG A 63 8.71 -6.11 1.91
C ARG A 63 9.48 -5.07 1.09
N THR A 64 10.77 -5.23 0.95
CA THR A 64 11.61 -4.25 0.25
C THR A 64 11.39 -4.25 -1.25
N SER A 65 10.82 -5.33 -1.79
CA SER A 65 10.52 -5.46 -3.21
C SER A 65 9.25 -4.70 -3.65
N MET A 66 8.46 -4.17 -2.70
CA MET A 66 7.23 -3.45 -3.04
C MET A 66 7.56 -2.07 -3.63
N PRO A 67 7.03 -1.72 -4.83
CA PRO A 67 7.25 -0.40 -5.42
C PRO A 67 6.79 0.75 -4.53
N LEU A 68 7.48 1.88 -4.62
CA LEU A 68 7.20 3.06 -3.79
C LEU A 68 5.79 3.62 -4.02
N ASP A 69 5.34 3.69 -5.26
CA ASP A 69 4.01 4.20 -5.61
C ASP A 69 2.89 3.38 -4.97
N ILE A 70 3.08 2.06 -4.85
CA ILE A 70 2.14 1.18 -4.16
C ILE A 70 2.23 1.40 -2.64
N ARG A 71 3.43 1.48 -2.08
CA ARG A 71 3.62 1.73 -0.64
C ARG A 71 2.98 3.05 -0.20
N ARG A 72 2.94 4.05 -1.08
CA ARG A 72 2.30 5.34 -0.79
C ARG A 72 0.79 5.21 -0.58
N THR A 73 0.14 4.26 -1.22
CA THR A 73 -1.30 4.05 -1.10
C THR A 73 -1.70 3.20 0.11
N ILE A 74 -0.78 2.39 0.64
CA ILE A 74 -1.03 1.52 1.79
C ILE A 74 -0.99 2.36 3.06
N HIS A 75 -2.06 2.24 3.87
CA HIS A 75 -2.21 3.02 5.10
C HIS A 75 -2.09 4.53 4.89
N ALA A 76 -2.62 5.04 3.78
CA ALA A 76 -2.49 6.44 3.40
C ALA A 76 -2.98 7.40 4.50
N LYS A 77 -4.12 7.10 5.13
CA LYS A 77 -4.66 7.92 6.23
C LYS A 77 -3.74 7.95 7.44
N ALA A 78 -3.17 6.81 7.81
CA ALA A 78 -2.25 6.73 8.94
C ALA A 78 -0.96 7.50 8.64
N LYS A 79 -0.42 7.37 7.43
CA LYS A 79 0.78 8.11 7.00
C LYS A 79 0.55 9.61 6.97
N ALA A 80 -0.60 10.04 6.47
CA ALA A 80 -0.99 11.46 6.49
C ALA A 80 -1.12 11.99 7.92
N ALA A 81 -1.71 11.22 8.83
CA ALA A 81 -1.84 11.60 10.24
C ALA A 81 -0.46 11.71 10.91
N ILE A 82 0.45 10.78 10.63
CA ILE A 82 1.84 10.84 11.12
C ILE A 82 2.52 12.11 10.61
N ALA A 83 2.35 12.43 9.33
CA ALA A 83 2.94 13.63 8.73
C ALA A 83 2.41 14.91 9.39
N HIS A 84 1.10 15.01 9.60
CA HIS A 84 0.50 16.15 10.29
C HIS A 84 1.05 16.31 11.71
N ARG A 85 1.20 15.21 12.43
CA ARG A 85 1.76 15.23 13.79
C ARG A 85 3.22 15.66 13.79
N ALA A 86 3.99 15.16 12.84
CA ALA A 86 5.40 15.51 12.70
C ALA A 86 5.59 17.00 12.36
N MET A 87 4.68 17.59 11.57
CA MET A 87 4.74 19.01 11.23
C MET A 87 4.70 19.92 12.45
N GLU A 88 4.11 19.49 13.54
CA GLU A 88 4.11 20.26 14.79
C GLU A 88 5.52 20.45 15.37
N LEU A 89 6.46 19.58 15.00
CA LEU A 89 7.85 19.64 15.42
C LEU A 89 8.73 20.43 14.47
N VAL A 90 8.25 20.75 13.28
CA VAL A 90 9.01 21.48 12.25
C VAL A 90 8.91 22.98 12.54
N ARG A 91 10.07 23.65 12.59
CA ARG A 91 10.17 25.10 12.82
C ARG A 91 10.77 25.77 11.60
N PRO A 92 10.35 27.02 11.29
CA PRO A 92 10.97 27.78 10.21
C PRO A 92 12.46 28.02 10.44
N HIS A 93 13.21 28.15 9.35
CA HIS A 93 14.67 28.45 9.37
C HIS A 93 15.51 27.38 10.08
N THR A 94 15.09 26.10 9.98
CA THR A 94 15.82 25.00 10.59
C THR A 94 16.29 24.01 9.53
N PHE A 95 17.29 23.19 9.90
CA PHE A 95 17.65 22.03 9.12
C PHE A 95 16.72 20.88 9.41
N LEU A 96 16.29 20.19 8.36
CA LEU A 96 15.47 19.00 8.47
C LEU A 96 16.09 17.88 7.64
N PHE A 97 16.41 16.79 8.29
CA PHE A 97 16.94 15.61 7.64
C PHE A 97 15.85 14.54 7.54
N LEU A 98 15.56 14.08 6.33
CA LEU A 98 14.58 13.03 6.06
C LEU A 98 15.22 11.93 5.24
N ASP A 99 14.95 10.68 5.62
CA ASP A 99 15.33 9.56 4.76
C ASP A 99 14.23 9.29 3.72
N ALA A 100 14.59 8.51 2.70
CA ALA A 100 13.65 8.20 1.62
C ALA A 100 12.68 7.09 2.06
N SER A 101 11.39 7.43 2.23
CA SER A 101 10.35 6.47 2.52
C SER A 101 9.00 6.96 2.03
N SER A 102 8.02 6.05 1.93
CA SER A 102 6.66 6.42 1.56
C SER A 102 5.99 7.30 2.64
N THR A 103 6.33 7.11 3.90
CA THR A 103 5.78 7.90 5.01
C THR A 103 6.35 9.32 5.03
N THR A 104 7.66 9.47 4.86
CA THR A 104 8.29 10.80 4.82
C THR A 104 7.84 11.62 3.61
N GLY A 105 7.45 10.96 2.51
CA GLY A 105 6.86 11.63 1.35
C GLY A 105 5.61 12.43 1.71
N TYR A 106 4.76 11.92 2.60
CA TYR A 106 3.58 12.64 3.08
C TYR A 106 3.96 13.89 3.88
N LEU A 107 5.06 13.84 4.62
CA LEU A 107 5.56 15.00 5.35
C LEU A 107 6.01 16.12 4.39
N ILE A 108 6.71 15.75 3.33
CA ILE A 108 7.17 16.72 2.31
C ILE A 108 5.98 17.44 1.68
N ASP A 109 4.89 16.75 1.43
CA ASP A 109 3.67 17.34 0.86
C ASP A 109 3.03 18.37 1.78
N CYS A 110 3.33 18.34 3.08
CA CYS A 110 2.82 19.31 4.06
C CYS A 110 3.65 20.61 4.12
N PHE A 111 4.81 20.65 3.49
CA PHE A 111 5.70 21.82 3.57
C PHE A 111 5.14 23.02 2.80
N SER A 112 5.24 24.18 3.42
CA SER A 112 4.93 25.45 2.80
C SER A 112 6.23 26.16 2.39
N PRO A 113 6.27 26.85 1.23
CA PRO A 113 7.45 27.64 0.84
C PRO A 113 7.86 28.68 1.87
N SER A 114 6.94 29.14 2.73
CA SER A 114 7.20 30.14 3.77
C SER A 114 8.02 29.60 4.94
N LEU A 115 8.23 28.27 5.05
CA LEU A 115 8.97 27.67 6.17
C LEU A 115 10.49 27.86 6.07
N ASP A 116 11.03 28.09 4.88
CA ASP A 116 12.46 28.28 4.65
C ASP A 116 13.29 27.21 5.37
N LEU A 117 13.10 25.96 4.95
CA LEU A 117 13.82 24.80 5.48
C LEU A 117 15.05 24.47 4.63
N THR A 118 16.03 23.93 5.28
CA THR A 118 17.24 23.40 4.62
C THR A 118 17.30 21.90 4.77
#